data_3b8803dbd5b024fbe944e2e2e67e04c4
#
_entry.id   3b8803dbd5b024fbe944e2e2e67e04c4
#
_cell.length_a   1.000
_cell.length_b   1.000
_cell.length_c   1.000
_cell.angle_alpha   90.00
_cell.angle_beta   90.00
_cell.angle_gamma   90.00
#
_symmetry.space_group_name_H-M   'P 1'
#
loop_
_entity.id
_entity.type
_entity.pdbx_description
1 polymer ?
#
loop_
_entity_poly.entity_id
_entity_poly.type
_entity_poly.pdbx_seq_one_letter_code
_entity_poly.pdbx_strand_id
1 'polypeptide(L)'
;MKTLINVIALVVAVSLQAKLGNMLMLGTAPLDLTLIAVVYIAMTSGPTVGLLAGMCAGLGQDALSGGIMMGKHTSMIGIGSLANTVVGYVVGQASTQFIVTGVLPRFVTFFGSTIIHAVIFMGLYELLGIAQFGFPWAGVLGQAAANAIVGVVILQALELIPGAAERRQNERANGFRATRRLE
;
A
#
# COMPACT_ATOMS: atom_id res chain seq x y z
N MET A 1 6.01 20.27 1.46
CA MET A 1 5.77 19.61 2.77
C MET A 1 5.12 18.24 2.64
N LYS A 2 4.05 18.03 1.85
CA LYS A 2 3.39 16.72 1.71
C LYS A 2 4.29 15.62 1.17
N THR A 3 5.02 15.90 0.09
CA THR A 3 5.94 14.92 -0.51
C THR A 3 6.97 14.43 0.51
N LEU A 4 7.50 15.33 1.32
CA LEU A 4 8.46 14.98 2.36
C LEU A 4 7.83 14.08 3.43
N ILE A 5 6.60 14.38 3.86
CA ILE A 5 5.86 13.56 4.84
C ILE A 5 5.59 12.17 4.25
N ASN A 6 5.16 12.09 3.00
CA ASN A 6 4.91 10.81 2.33
C ASN A 6 6.20 9.98 2.20
N VAL A 7 7.32 10.61 1.86
CA VAL A 7 8.62 9.92 1.78
C VAL A 7 9.05 9.41 3.15
N ILE A 8 8.94 10.23 4.19
CA ILE A 8 9.27 9.81 5.57
C ILE A 8 8.37 8.66 6.01
N ALA A 9 7.06 8.76 5.79
CA ALA A 9 6.11 7.71 6.14
C ALA A 9 6.44 6.40 5.42
N LEU A 10 6.80 6.47 4.13
CA LEU A 10 7.19 5.31 3.33
C LEU A 10 8.47 4.65 3.85
N VAL A 11 9.52 5.44 4.11
CA VAL A 11 10.79 4.95 4.65
C VAL A 11 10.58 4.30 6.02
N VAL A 12 9.78 4.92 6.89
CA VAL A 12 9.44 4.35 8.20
C VAL A 12 8.69 3.03 8.04
N ALA A 13 7.66 2.98 7.18
CA ALA A 13 6.88 1.76 6.96
C ALA A 13 7.74 0.61 6.43
N VAL A 14 8.59 0.87 5.42
CA VAL A 14 9.50 -0.13 4.85
C VAL A 14 10.52 -0.61 5.90
N SER A 15 11.09 0.31 6.68
CA SER A 15 12.07 -0.03 7.72
C SER A 15 11.46 -0.86 8.85
N LEU A 16 10.24 -0.51 9.28
CA LEU A 16 9.50 -1.27 10.27
C LEU A 16 9.12 -2.66 9.74
N GLN A 17 8.64 -2.73 8.50
CA GLN A 17 8.29 -4.00 7.85
C GLN A 17 9.51 -4.91 7.76
N ALA A 18 10.67 -4.41 7.36
CA ALA A 18 11.88 -5.20 7.23
C ALA A 18 12.40 -5.76 8.57
N LYS A 19 12.24 -5.00 9.67
CA LYS A 19 12.71 -5.43 11.00
C LYS A 19 11.67 -6.21 11.79
N LEU A 20 10.41 -5.84 11.68
CA LEU A 20 9.33 -6.34 12.54
C LEU A 20 8.29 -7.16 11.77
N GLY A 21 8.45 -7.34 10.45
CA GLY A 21 7.45 -7.99 9.61
C GLY A 21 7.02 -9.38 10.11
N ASN A 22 7.97 -10.16 10.61
CA ASN A 22 7.69 -11.48 11.18
C ASN A 22 6.97 -11.43 12.55
N MET A 23 6.99 -10.29 13.23
CA MET A 23 6.36 -10.08 14.54
C MET A 23 5.02 -9.33 14.39
N LEU A 24 4.81 -8.65 13.25
CA LEU A 24 3.62 -7.88 12.99
C LEU A 24 2.50 -8.79 12.48
N MET A 25 1.74 -9.34 13.42
CA MET A 25 0.60 -10.19 13.14
C MET A 25 -0.64 -9.68 13.87
N LEU A 26 -1.77 -9.69 13.20
CA LEU A 26 -3.08 -9.52 13.82
C LEU A 26 -3.71 -10.91 13.97
N GLY A 27 -3.55 -11.51 15.14
CA GLY A 27 -3.86 -12.94 15.34
C GLY A 27 -2.85 -13.81 14.59
N THR A 28 -3.30 -14.57 13.60
CA THR A 28 -2.47 -15.42 12.74
C THR A 28 -2.16 -14.77 11.38
N ALA A 29 -2.72 -13.60 11.10
CA ALA A 29 -2.59 -12.92 9.82
C ALA A 29 -1.39 -11.96 9.82
N PRO A 30 -0.43 -12.10 8.89
CA PRO A 30 0.68 -11.16 8.77
C PRO A 30 0.19 -9.79 8.30
N LEU A 31 0.77 -8.73 8.86
CA LEU A 31 0.50 -7.35 8.46
C LEU A 31 1.54 -6.88 7.44
N ASP A 32 1.10 -6.14 6.44
CA ASP A 32 1.97 -5.48 5.47
C ASP A 32 1.86 -3.95 5.60
N LEU A 33 2.71 -3.38 6.46
CA LEU A 33 2.78 -1.94 6.69
C LEU A 33 3.22 -1.17 5.44
N THR A 34 4.04 -1.79 4.60
CA THR A 34 4.52 -1.19 3.36
C THR A 34 3.36 -0.99 2.40
N LEU A 35 2.54 -2.02 2.20
CA LEU A 35 1.35 -1.95 1.36
C LEU A 35 0.34 -0.93 1.93
N ILE A 36 0.11 -0.91 3.25
CA ILE A 36 -0.77 0.06 3.91
C ILE A 36 -0.31 1.50 3.62
N ALA A 37 1.01 1.77 3.72
CA ALA A 37 1.57 3.09 3.43
C ALA A 37 1.40 3.47 1.95
N VAL A 38 1.67 2.55 1.02
CA VAL A 38 1.48 2.76 -0.43
C VAL A 38 0.03 3.10 -0.75
N VAL A 39 -0.93 2.33 -0.23
CA VAL A 39 -2.37 2.56 -0.42
C VAL A 39 -2.78 3.92 0.14
N TYR A 40 -2.31 4.28 1.34
CA TYR A 40 -2.56 5.59 1.94
C TYR A 40 -2.06 6.74 1.06
N ILE A 41 -0.82 6.65 0.58
CA ILE A 41 -0.22 7.66 -0.29
C ILE A 41 -0.97 7.76 -1.61
N ALA A 42 -1.32 6.63 -2.22
CA ALA A 42 -2.09 6.57 -3.46
C ALA A 42 -3.47 7.23 -3.32
N MET A 43 -4.20 6.94 -2.23
CA MET A 43 -5.50 7.54 -1.95
C MET A 43 -5.44 9.05 -1.73
N THR A 44 -4.32 9.56 -1.23
CA THR A 44 -4.21 10.99 -0.86
C THR A 44 -3.51 11.84 -1.91
N SER A 45 -2.67 11.25 -2.75
CA SER A 45 -1.79 11.99 -3.68
C SER A 45 -2.01 11.62 -5.16
N GLY A 46 -2.90 10.66 -5.45
CA GLY A 46 -3.30 10.28 -6.80
C GLY A 46 -2.40 9.22 -7.47
N PRO A 47 -2.71 8.84 -8.74
CA PRO A 47 -2.16 7.66 -9.38
C PRO A 47 -0.66 7.72 -9.64
N THR A 48 -0.14 8.85 -10.10
CA THR A 48 1.29 9.00 -10.41
C THR A 48 2.15 8.88 -9.15
N VAL A 49 1.72 9.53 -8.07
CA VAL A 49 2.45 9.48 -6.79
C VAL A 49 2.30 8.10 -6.16
N GLY A 50 1.12 7.47 -6.27
CA GLY A 50 0.87 6.11 -5.81
C GLY A 50 1.75 5.08 -6.53
N LEU A 51 1.88 5.21 -7.86
CA LEU A 51 2.77 4.37 -8.67
C LEU A 51 4.23 4.48 -8.19
N LEU A 52 4.74 5.71 -8.07
CA LEU A 52 6.11 5.96 -7.62
C LEU A 52 6.35 5.48 -6.19
N ALA A 53 5.38 5.71 -5.30
CA ALA A 53 5.45 5.22 -3.92
C ALA A 53 5.50 3.68 -3.88
N GLY A 54 4.66 3.01 -4.67
CA GLY A 54 4.65 1.55 -4.79
C GLY A 54 5.98 0.99 -5.30
N MET A 55 6.54 1.63 -6.33
CA MET A 55 7.83 1.25 -6.88
C MET A 55 8.97 1.40 -5.86
N CYS A 56 9.08 2.55 -5.24
CA CYS A 56 10.13 2.81 -4.25
C CYS A 56 9.98 1.92 -3.01
N ALA A 57 8.75 1.76 -2.51
CA ALA A 57 8.46 0.92 -1.36
C ALA A 57 8.79 -0.55 -1.62
N GLY A 58 8.35 -1.07 -2.76
CA GLY A 58 8.59 -2.45 -3.14
C GLY A 58 10.06 -2.73 -3.37
N LEU A 59 10.79 -1.86 -4.08
CA LEU A 59 12.25 -1.98 -4.24
C LEU A 59 12.97 -1.95 -2.90
N GLY A 60 12.57 -1.04 -2.00
CA GLY A 60 13.13 -0.97 -0.65
C GLY A 60 12.87 -2.24 0.16
N GLN A 61 11.66 -2.77 0.09
CA GLN A 61 11.28 -4.01 0.76
C GLN A 61 12.04 -5.21 0.19
N ASP A 62 12.11 -5.34 -1.13
CA ASP A 62 12.82 -6.42 -1.81
C ASP A 62 14.32 -6.37 -1.49
N ALA A 63 14.93 -5.18 -1.49
CA ALA A 63 16.35 -5.01 -1.16
C ALA A 63 16.66 -5.36 0.30
N LEU A 64 15.80 -4.96 1.24
CA LEU A 64 15.98 -5.24 2.65
C LEU A 64 15.67 -6.70 3.02
N SER A 65 14.72 -7.32 2.33
CA SER A 65 14.34 -8.73 2.56
C SER A 65 15.31 -9.71 1.88
N GLY A 66 15.82 -9.36 0.69
CA GLY A 66 16.74 -10.21 -0.09
C GLY A 66 18.14 -10.33 0.51
N GLY A 67 18.56 -9.37 1.34
CA GLY A 67 19.88 -9.38 2.00
C GLY A 67 20.01 -10.33 3.19
N ILE A 68 18.90 -10.91 3.69
CA ILE A 68 18.90 -11.72 4.92
C ILE A 68 18.75 -13.22 4.65
N MET A 69 18.39 -13.63 3.43
CA MET A 69 18.17 -15.04 3.11
C MET A 69 19.30 -15.70 2.34
N MET A 70 20.43 -15.93 3.02
CA MET A 70 21.43 -16.93 2.63
C MET A 70 20.96 -18.35 2.99
N GLY A 71 19.83 -18.77 2.42
CA GLY A 71 19.32 -20.11 2.65
C GLY A 71 18.14 -20.43 1.72
N LYS A 72 18.44 -20.99 0.56
CA LYS A 72 17.55 -21.80 -0.32
C LYS A 72 16.27 -21.17 -0.94
N HIS A 73 15.92 -19.91 -0.71
CA HIS A 73 14.85 -19.23 -1.45
C HIS A 73 15.43 -17.95 -2.03
N THR A 74 15.71 -17.98 -3.34
CA THR A 74 16.11 -16.80 -4.11
C THR A 74 14.90 -15.87 -4.20
N SER A 75 14.78 -14.94 -3.28
CA SER A 75 13.82 -13.85 -3.45
C SER A 75 14.31 -12.99 -4.60
N MET A 76 13.60 -13.02 -5.72
CA MET A 76 13.91 -12.14 -6.85
C MET A 76 13.53 -10.71 -6.48
N ILE A 77 14.53 -9.83 -6.51
CA ILE A 77 14.33 -8.39 -6.36
C ILE A 77 13.48 -7.91 -7.53
N GLY A 78 12.40 -7.18 -7.24
CA GLY A 78 11.55 -6.53 -8.24
C GLY A 78 10.12 -7.06 -8.34
N ILE A 79 9.83 -8.29 -7.91
CA ILE A 79 8.47 -8.85 -7.97
C ILE A 79 7.54 -8.10 -6.99
N GLY A 80 8.00 -7.88 -5.76
CA GLY A 80 7.27 -7.09 -4.78
C GLY A 80 7.10 -5.64 -5.22
N SER A 81 8.14 -5.08 -5.86
CA SER A 81 8.08 -3.74 -6.44
C SER A 81 7.02 -3.63 -7.54
N LEU A 82 6.93 -4.60 -8.46
CA LEU A 82 5.90 -4.63 -9.49
C LEU A 82 4.49 -4.70 -8.90
N ALA A 83 4.26 -5.60 -7.95
CA ALA A 83 2.96 -5.75 -7.31
C ALA A 83 2.53 -4.45 -6.59
N ASN A 84 3.43 -3.86 -5.80
CA ASN A 84 3.17 -2.60 -5.10
C ASN A 84 2.96 -1.42 -6.06
N THR A 85 3.68 -1.38 -7.19
CA THR A 85 3.53 -0.34 -8.22
C THR A 85 2.14 -0.38 -8.85
N VAL A 86 1.69 -1.57 -9.24
CA VAL A 86 0.35 -1.75 -9.82
C VAL A 86 -0.73 -1.38 -8.83
N VAL A 87 -0.63 -1.83 -7.57
CA VAL A 87 -1.57 -1.47 -6.52
C VAL A 87 -1.61 0.04 -6.30
N GLY A 88 -0.45 0.69 -6.17
CA GLY A 88 -0.35 2.13 -5.98
C GLY A 88 -1.01 2.92 -7.11
N TYR A 89 -0.83 2.49 -8.36
CA TYR A 89 -1.48 3.10 -9.52
C TYR A 89 -3.00 2.88 -9.51
N VAL A 90 -3.45 1.64 -9.36
CA VAL A 90 -4.88 1.28 -9.39
C VAL A 90 -5.66 1.97 -8.28
N VAL A 91 -5.15 1.95 -7.05
CA VAL A 91 -5.78 2.65 -5.91
C VAL A 91 -5.77 4.15 -6.12
N GLY A 92 -4.68 4.72 -6.61
CA GLY A 92 -4.60 6.14 -6.94
C GLY A 92 -5.64 6.53 -8.00
N GLN A 93 -5.80 5.73 -9.05
CA GLN A 93 -6.80 5.95 -10.10
C GLN A 93 -8.22 5.81 -9.56
N ALA A 94 -8.49 4.79 -8.77
CA ALA A 94 -9.81 4.59 -8.14
C ALA A 94 -10.18 5.77 -7.23
N SER A 95 -9.23 6.29 -6.46
CA SER A 95 -9.48 7.42 -5.55
C SER A 95 -9.71 8.77 -6.24
N THR A 96 -9.35 8.90 -7.52
CA THR A 96 -9.72 10.09 -8.32
C THR A 96 -11.14 10.01 -8.85
N GLN A 97 -11.65 8.81 -9.08
CA GLN A 97 -12.99 8.58 -9.63
C GLN A 97 -14.05 8.39 -8.54
N PHE A 98 -13.67 7.79 -7.43
CA PHE A 98 -14.58 7.49 -6.32
C PHE A 98 -14.22 8.33 -5.08
N ILE A 99 -15.24 8.82 -4.39
CA ILE A 99 -15.06 9.51 -3.12
C ILE A 99 -14.82 8.46 -2.02
N VAL A 100 -13.56 8.20 -1.71
CA VAL A 100 -13.18 7.26 -0.64
C VAL A 100 -13.21 7.98 0.72
N THR A 101 -14.43 8.40 1.13
CA THR A 101 -14.68 8.99 2.44
C THR A 101 -15.54 8.05 3.27
N GLY A 102 -15.18 7.90 4.54
CA GLY A 102 -15.89 6.99 5.44
C GLY A 102 -15.15 5.67 5.67
N VAL A 103 -15.61 4.93 6.66
CA VAL A 103 -14.95 3.69 7.14
C VAL A 103 -15.07 2.58 6.11
N LEU A 104 -16.27 2.36 5.58
CA LEU A 104 -16.53 1.23 4.67
C LEU A 104 -15.79 1.33 3.32
N PRO A 105 -15.81 2.47 2.59
CA PRO A 105 -15.03 2.60 1.36
C PRO A 105 -13.51 2.42 1.60
N ARG A 106 -12.99 2.92 2.72
CA ARG A 106 -11.59 2.74 3.10
C ARG A 106 -11.26 1.27 3.35
N PHE A 107 -12.12 0.59 4.12
CA PHE A 107 -11.95 -0.83 4.38
C PHE A 107 -11.91 -1.63 3.07
N VAL A 108 -12.86 -1.40 2.17
CA VAL A 108 -12.92 -2.06 0.86
C VAL A 108 -11.67 -1.76 0.03
N THR A 109 -11.16 -0.53 0.07
CA THR A 109 -9.94 -0.15 -0.65
C THR A 109 -8.71 -0.89 -0.13
N PHE A 110 -8.48 -0.93 1.20
CA PHE A 110 -7.35 -1.67 1.77
C PHE A 110 -7.48 -3.18 1.58
N PHE A 111 -8.69 -3.71 1.75
CA PHE A 111 -8.97 -5.13 1.55
C PHE A 111 -8.74 -5.55 0.10
N GLY A 112 -9.33 -4.83 -0.85
CA GLY A 112 -9.18 -5.09 -2.28
C GLY A 112 -7.73 -4.92 -2.76
N SER A 113 -7.03 -3.88 -2.28
CA SER A 113 -5.63 -3.67 -2.64
C SER A 113 -4.71 -4.80 -2.16
N THR A 114 -4.98 -5.37 -0.98
CA THR A 114 -4.21 -6.53 -0.49
C THR A 114 -4.47 -7.77 -1.33
N ILE A 115 -5.71 -8.00 -1.76
CA ILE A 115 -6.01 -9.12 -2.67
C ILE A 115 -5.32 -8.93 -4.02
N ILE A 116 -5.41 -7.74 -4.61
CA ILE A 116 -4.75 -7.43 -5.90
C ILE A 116 -3.24 -7.64 -5.77
N HIS A 117 -2.63 -7.15 -4.69
CA HIS A 117 -1.20 -7.35 -4.41
C HIS A 117 -0.85 -8.84 -4.34
N ALA A 118 -1.60 -9.63 -3.56
CA ALA A 118 -1.35 -11.06 -3.40
C ALA A 118 -1.48 -11.83 -4.72
N VAL A 119 -2.52 -11.54 -5.52
CA VAL A 119 -2.74 -12.16 -6.82
C VAL A 119 -1.59 -11.85 -7.80
N ILE A 120 -1.17 -10.59 -7.88
CA ILE A 120 -0.06 -10.19 -8.74
C ILE A 120 1.25 -10.83 -8.26
N PHE A 121 1.53 -10.75 -6.96
CA PHE A 121 2.76 -11.27 -6.38
C PHE A 121 2.87 -12.79 -6.58
N MET A 122 1.85 -13.54 -6.16
CA MET A 122 1.84 -15.00 -6.32
C MET A 122 1.81 -15.44 -7.79
N GLY A 123 1.01 -14.73 -8.62
CA GLY A 123 0.91 -15.00 -10.05
C GLY A 123 2.24 -14.80 -10.78
N LEU A 124 3.01 -13.77 -10.43
CA LEU A 124 4.34 -13.54 -11.00
C LEU A 124 5.34 -14.63 -10.58
N TYR A 125 5.32 -15.05 -9.31
CA TYR A 125 6.18 -16.14 -8.84
C TYR A 125 5.88 -17.47 -9.53
N GLU A 126 4.61 -17.77 -9.75
CA GLU A 126 4.16 -18.98 -10.43
C GLU A 126 4.49 -18.92 -11.94
N LEU A 127 4.24 -17.77 -12.59
CA LEU A 127 4.56 -17.53 -14.00
C LEU A 127 6.07 -17.67 -14.29
N LEU A 128 6.91 -17.23 -13.37
CA LEU A 128 8.36 -17.32 -13.48
C LEU A 128 8.92 -18.69 -13.05
N GLY A 129 8.06 -19.61 -12.62
CA GLY A 129 8.46 -20.95 -12.17
C GLY A 129 9.30 -20.97 -10.90
N ILE A 130 9.26 -19.91 -10.10
CA ILE A 130 10.10 -19.75 -8.90
C ILE A 130 9.50 -20.52 -7.73
N ALA A 131 8.18 -20.43 -7.55
CA ALA A 131 7.46 -21.14 -6.51
C ALA A 131 6.02 -21.42 -6.92
N GLN A 132 5.48 -22.55 -6.43
CA GLN A 132 4.07 -22.90 -6.60
C GLN A 132 3.38 -22.68 -5.24
N PHE A 133 2.52 -21.67 -5.16
CA PHE A 133 1.87 -21.31 -3.91
C PHE A 133 0.54 -22.03 -3.66
N GLY A 134 -0.06 -22.63 -4.70
CA GLY A 134 -1.39 -23.27 -4.57
C GLY A 134 -2.49 -22.32 -4.07
N PHE A 135 -2.32 -21.02 -4.18
CA PHE A 135 -3.22 -19.94 -3.75
C PHE A 135 -3.85 -20.19 -2.37
N PRO A 136 -3.15 -19.92 -1.27
CA PRO A 136 -3.67 -20.08 0.10
C PRO A 136 -4.70 -18.99 0.44
N TRP A 137 -5.89 -19.08 -0.16
CA TRP A 137 -6.94 -18.06 -0.05
C TRP A 137 -7.29 -17.68 1.39
N ALA A 138 -7.28 -18.64 2.31
CA ALA A 138 -7.57 -18.36 3.72
C ALA A 138 -6.53 -17.40 4.33
N GLY A 139 -5.24 -17.58 4.02
CA GLY A 139 -4.17 -16.69 4.45
C GLY A 139 -4.28 -15.31 3.81
N VAL A 140 -4.55 -15.25 2.50
CA VAL A 140 -4.71 -13.99 1.75
C VAL A 140 -5.89 -13.18 2.30
N LEU A 141 -7.04 -13.82 2.53
CA LEU A 141 -8.22 -13.14 3.09
C LEU A 141 -7.98 -12.66 4.52
N GLY A 142 -7.29 -13.47 5.33
CA GLY A 142 -6.88 -13.08 6.68
C GLY A 142 -5.97 -11.85 6.67
N GLN A 143 -4.95 -11.85 5.81
CA GLN A 143 -4.06 -10.70 5.63
C GLN A 143 -4.81 -9.46 5.11
N ALA A 144 -5.72 -9.63 4.14
CA ALA A 144 -6.51 -8.55 3.61
C ALA A 144 -7.40 -7.91 4.68
N ALA A 145 -8.04 -8.72 5.52
CA ALA A 145 -8.83 -8.22 6.65
C ALA A 145 -7.97 -7.48 7.68
N ALA A 146 -6.82 -8.06 8.04
CA ALA A 146 -5.90 -7.45 8.99
C ALA A 146 -5.36 -6.10 8.48
N ASN A 147 -4.89 -6.05 7.24
CA ASN A 147 -4.42 -4.81 6.60
C ASN A 147 -5.54 -3.76 6.50
N ALA A 148 -6.77 -4.19 6.19
CA ALA A 148 -7.91 -3.27 6.10
C ALA A 148 -8.26 -2.66 7.47
N ILE A 149 -8.30 -3.47 8.53
CA ILE A 149 -8.57 -2.98 9.88
C ILE A 149 -7.49 -1.98 10.31
N VAL A 150 -6.22 -2.36 10.20
CA VAL A 150 -5.10 -1.50 10.62
C VAL A 150 -5.02 -0.24 9.75
N GLY A 151 -5.21 -0.36 8.43
CA GLY A 151 -5.20 0.77 7.51
C GLY A 151 -6.30 1.79 7.82
N VAL A 152 -7.52 1.32 8.13
CA VAL A 152 -8.63 2.20 8.55
C VAL A 152 -8.32 2.88 9.88
N VAL A 153 -7.80 2.15 10.86
CA VAL A 153 -7.44 2.71 12.18
C VAL A 153 -6.37 3.80 12.03
N ILE A 154 -5.31 3.53 11.24
CA ILE A 154 -4.26 4.52 10.97
C ILE A 154 -4.84 5.77 10.30
N LEU A 155 -5.71 5.60 9.29
CA LEU A 155 -6.35 6.73 8.61
C LEU A 155 -7.21 7.56 9.55
N GLN A 156 -7.99 6.92 10.41
CA GLN A 156 -8.80 7.62 11.41
C GLN A 156 -7.94 8.35 12.42
N ALA A 157 -6.88 7.71 12.92
CA ALA A 157 -5.94 8.35 13.85
C ALA A 157 -5.27 9.59 13.23
N LEU A 158 -4.89 9.53 11.95
CA LEU A 158 -4.33 10.68 11.23
C LEU A 158 -5.35 11.81 11.01
N GLU A 159 -6.64 11.50 10.94
CA GLU A 159 -7.70 12.51 10.82
C GLU A 159 -8.03 13.21 12.15
N LEU A 160 -7.72 12.59 13.28
CA LEU A 160 -7.86 13.20 14.60
C LEU A 160 -6.82 14.28 14.88
N ILE A 161 -5.74 14.35 14.05
CA ILE A 161 -4.73 15.42 14.18
C ILE A 161 -5.35 16.74 13.73
N PRO A 162 -5.41 17.78 14.62
CA PRO A 162 -6.02 19.07 14.30
C PRO A 162 -5.38 19.69 13.04
N GLY A 163 -6.22 20.17 12.11
CA GLY A 163 -5.79 20.79 10.85
C GLY A 163 -5.50 19.83 9.69
N ALA A 164 -5.47 18.51 9.89
CA ALA A 164 -5.30 17.55 8.80
C ALA A 164 -6.55 17.47 7.89
N ALA A 165 -7.74 17.51 8.47
CA ALA A 165 -9.01 17.47 7.75
C ALA A 165 -9.24 18.75 6.92
N GLU A 166 -8.98 19.93 7.48
CA GLU A 166 -9.12 21.20 6.77
C GLU A 166 -8.14 21.34 5.59
N ARG A 167 -6.90 20.88 5.76
CA ARG A 167 -5.90 20.88 4.69
C ARG A 167 -6.35 20.02 3.51
N ARG A 168 -6.92 18.85 3.75
CA ARG A 168 -7.45 17.96 2.72
C ARG A 168 -8.66 18.53 1.98
N GLN A 169 -9.56 19.21 2.68
CA GLN A 169 -10.72 19.87 2.05
C GLN A 169 -10.28 21.02 1.15
N ASN A 170 -9.37 21.87 1.61
CA ASN A 170 -8.84 23.00 0.83
C ASN A 170 -8.09 22.54 -0.42
N GLU A 171 -7.41 21.42 -0.37
CA GLU A 171 -6.64 20.88 -1.50
C GLU A 171 -7.53 20.22 -2.55
N ARG A 172 -8.60 19.53 -2.15
CA ARG A 172 -9.64 19.03 -3.06
C ARG A 172 -10.34 20.20 -3.77
N ALA A 173 -10.66 21.26 -3.03
CA ALA A 173 -11.27 22.46 -3.58
C ALA A 173 -10.35 23.18 -4.59
N ASN A 174 -9.06 23.23 -4.31
CA ASN A 174 -8.06 23.85 -5.22
C ASN A 174 -7.77 22.99 -6.44
N GLY A 175 -7.73 21.66 -6.32
CA GLY A 175 -7.57 20.74 -7.45
C GLY A 175 -8.77 20.84 -8.42
N PHE A 176 -9.98 20.92 -7.89
CA PHE A 176 -11.20 21.08 -8.69
C PHE A 176 -11.27 22.43 -9.43
N ARG A 177 -10.71 23.49 -8.82
CA ARG A 177 -10.61 24.82 -9.45
C ARG A 177 -9.55 24.88 -10.54
N ALA A 178 -8.47 24.11 -10.41
CA ALA A 178 -7.42 24.06 -11.41
C ALA A 178 -7.85 23.35 -12.70
N THR A 179 -8.60 22.24 -12.60
CA THR A 179 -9.14 21.55 -13.76
C THR A 179 -10.18 22.39 -14.52
N ARG A 180 -10.98 23.20 -13.82
CA ARG A 180 -12.01 24.06 -14.43
C ARG A 180 -11.45 25.28 -15.18
N ARG A 181 -10.16 25.61 -14.98
CA ARG A 181 -9.49 26.71 -15.71
C ARG A 181 -8.82 26.27 -17.01
N LEU A 182 -8.79 24.98 -17.27
CA LEU A 182 -8.17 24.40 -18.48
C LEU A 182 -9.23 23.98 -19.54
N GLU A 183 -10.51 24.10 -19.21
CA GLU A 183 -11.68 24.03 -20.13
C GLU A 183 -12.13 25.43 -20.54
#